data_f436bd7b40a97a36fdcbdf8b96315ad7
#
_entry.id   f436bd7b40a97a36fdcbdf8b96315ad7
#
_cell.length_a   1.000
_cell.length_b   1.000
_cell.length_c   1.000
_cell.angle_alpha   90.00
_cell.angle_beta   90.00
_cell.angle_gamma   90.00
#
_symmetry.space_group_name_H-M   'P 1'
#
loop_
_entity.id
_entity.type
_entity.pdbx_description
1 polymer ?
#
loop_
_entity_poly.entity_id
_entity_poly.type
_entity_poly.pdbx_seq_one_letter_code
_entity_poly.pdbx_strand_id
1 'polypeptide(L)'
;MKKKLISLLFLLGLVLVISPMVLSCSDKDEPAVEPDVPVTPDVPLPPVPTPIRWVENEVDGGERGVGIKVTSKTTNNFVFECTPGDKVQSYRLDVYPLCRMYNYLFESGGSGASEEEIEDLILKALYNSEGAGAYTFNRKTLGDSYPNTEFDWTNSKYAQSEIVPGAEYLIITVGCNDEGGQNPADMKICYLKTPSGDVAGHPRVEIDVKASYQAAAIQYVPNEDCKYFYQFCADSEPIDAFIEAYGQNMYIDFMRHWTQTSEDAQVPEEELLYIVDFGYNADSERKFTATTIGLDENKNKGDYVRQDFQLKEIPDGAKEAKCDLKITKTGASIVNMDVEMKETCYAMFYRIFSAADWAPYENADEATMTALAQALDQEGWGIKNINFSQEGSYATTDYQHDLDPNGSYVVAYVGRNGYGQLSKVKTETFSTKARVTDNPGASKATIDITISDPGR
;
A
#
# COMPACT_ATOMS: atom_id res chain seq x y z
N MET A 1 -17.31 -7.34 17.06
CA MET A 1 -17.04 -7.22 15.60
C MET A 1 -15.73 -6.47 15.44
N LYS A 2 -14.66 -7.16 15.06
CA LYS A 2 -13.32 -6.56 14.93
C LYS A 2 -13.19 -6.02 13.52
N LYS A 3 -13.30 -4.69 13.33
CA LYS A 3 -12.98 -4.04 12.05
C LYS A 3 -11.46 -4.14 11.83
N LYS A 4 -11.06 -4.83 10.78
CA LYS A 4 -9.67 -4.93 10.35
C LYS A 4 -9.23 -3.59 9.74
N LEU A 5 -8.45 -2.84 10.50
CA LEU A 5 -7.77 -1.61 10.09
C LEU A 5 -6.37 -1.97 9.56
N ILE A 6 -6.28 -2.78 8.52
CA ILE A 6 -4.99 -3.31 8.05
C ILE A 6 -4.57 -2.78 6.67
N SER A 7 -5.46 -2.11 5.93
CA SER A 7 -5.16 -1.74 4.54
C SER A 7 -4.46 -0.39 4.34
N LEU A 8 -4.27 0.43 5.37
CA LEU A 8 -3.79 1.82 5.22
C LEU A 8 -2.27 1.98 5.33
N LEU A 9 -1.54 0.97 5.79
CA LEU A 9 -0.09 1.07 6.03
C LEU A 9 0.78 0.76 4.80
N PHE A 10 0.22 0.20 3.73
CA PHE A 10 0.97 -0.12 2.51
C PHE A 10 0.90 0.97 1.42
N LEU A 11 -0.03 1.90 1.50
CA LEU A 11 -0.14 3.02 0.55
C LEU A 11 0.88 4.15 0.83
N LEU A 12 1.47 4.20 2.01
CA LEU A 12 2.47 5.22 2.39
C LEU A 12 3.89 4.94 1.84
N GLY A 13 4.14 3.75 1.32
CA GLY A 13 5.45 3.39 0.78
C GLY A 13 5.78 4.00 -0.58
N LEU A 14 4.79 4.38 -1.38
CA LEU A 14 5.01 4.85 -2.76
C LEU A 14 5.12 6.38 -2.88
N VAL A 15 4.69 7.14 -1.87
CA VAL A 15 4.70 8.62 -1.91
C VAL A 15 6.00 9.22 -1.34
N LEU A 16 6.90 8.41 -0.78
CA LEU A 16 8.04 8.89 0.02
C LEU A 16 9.39 8.93 -0.71
N VAL A 17 9.47 8.67 -2.00
CA VAL A 17 10.78 8.57 -2.70
C VAL A 17 11.11 9.70 -3.68
N ILE A 18 10.24 10.70 -3.88
CA ILE A 18 10.62 11.83 -4.75
C ILE A 18 10.47 13.15 -3.97
N SER A 19 11.46 13.46 -3.15
CA SER A 19 11.78 14.84 -2.76
C SER A 19 13.29 15.01 -2.71
N PRO A 20 13.89 15.81 -3.59
CA PRO A 20 15.29 16.20 -3.43
C PRO A 20 15.37 17.16 -2.25
N MET A 21 16.16 16.77 -1.25
CA MET A 21 16.62 17.69 -0.20
C MET A 21 17.46 18.81 -0.81
N VAL A 22 16.97 20.02 -0.70
CA VAL A 22 17.82 21.21 -0.80
C VAL A 22 17.90 21.82 0.59
N LEU A 23 19.00 21.53 1.29
CA LEU A 23 19.45 22.32 2.42
C LEU A 23 20.08 23.61 1.88
N SER A 24 19.54 24.75 2.26
CA SER A 24 20.31 25.99 2.25
C SER A 24 19.88 26.88 3.40
N CYS A 25 20.80 27.03 4.36
CA CYS A 25 20.80 28.15 5.30
C CYS A 25 21.40 29.38 4.61
N SER A 26 20.80 30.53 4.72
CA SER A 26 21.45 31.73 5.33
C SER A 26 20.68 33.02 5.04
N ASP A 27 20.59 33.82 6.08
CA ASP A 27 20.08 35.19 6.12
C ASP A 27 20.68 36.10 5.06
N LYS A 28 19.85 36.98 4.46
CA LYS A 28 20.02 38.45 4.48
C LYS A 28 18.94 39.14 3.65
N ASP A 29 18.36 40.17 4.24
CA ASP A 29 17.47 41.17 3.65
C ASP A 29 18.00 41.83 2.39
N GLU A 30 17.26 41.75 1.26
CA GLU A 30 17.26 42.77 0.20
C GLU A 30 15.94 42.72 -0.58
N PRO A 31 15.46 43.87 -1.13
CA PRO A 31 14.07 43.97 -1.63
C PRO A 31 13.87 43.25 -2.95
N ALA A 32 12.67 42.61 -3.05
CA ALA A 32 12.24 41.78 -4.16
C ALA A 32 12.26 42.51 -5.51
N VAL A 33 13.11 42.04 -6.39
CA VAL A 33 12.94 42.13 -7.84
C VAL A 33 12.21 40.85 -8.27
N GLU A 34 11.06 40.98 -8.91
CA GLU A 34 10.36 39.83 -9.50
C GLU A 34 11.35 39.06 -10.40
N PRO A 35 11.63 37.79 -10.12
CA PRO A 35 12.41 37.00 -11.05
C PRO A 35 11.53 36.59 -12.22
N ASP A 36 11.97 36.87 -13.44
CA ASP A 36 11.54 36.19 -14.65
C ASP A 36 11.50 34.69 -14.37
N VAL A 37 10.32 34.10 -14.46
CA VAL A 37 10.13 32.64 -14.33
C VAL A 37 10.95 32.00 -15.44
N PRO A 38 12.00 31.24 -15.14
CA PRO A 38 12.70 30.50 -16.19
C PRO A 38 11.69 29.51 -16.77
N VAL A 39 11.39 29.64 -18.04
CA VAL A 39 10.76 28.58 -18.82
C VAL A 39 11.63 27.33 -18.63
N THR A 40 11.13 26.37 -17.87
CA THR A 40 11.79 25.06 -17.74
C THR A 40 12.00 24.55 -19.14
N PRO A 41 13.25 24.21 -19.55
CA PRO A 41 13.46 23.61 -20.86
C PRO A 41 12.63 22.33 -20.89
N ASP A 42 11.88 22.12 -22.01
CA ASP A 42 11.25 20.85 -22.30
C ASP A 42 12.27 19.74 -22.06
N VAL A 43 12.16 19.04 -20.95
CA VAL A 43 12.94 17.84 -20.72
C VAL A 43 12.37 16.83 -21.70
N PRO A 44 13.15 16.35 -22.68
CA PRO A 44 12.66 15.36 -23.61
C PRO A 44 12.17 14.16 -22.78
N LEU A 45 10.92 13.75 -23.02
CA LEU A 45 10.40 12.51 -22.46
C LEU A 45 11.41 11.39 -22.74
N PRO A 46 11.73 10.54 -21.76
CA PRO A 46 12.64 9.43 -21.97
C PRO A 46 12.15 8.62 -23.18
N PRO A 47 13.05 8.17 -24.06
CA PRO A 47 12.65 7.40 -25.24
C PRO A 47 11.84 6.19 -24.79
N VAL A 48 10.70 5.95 -25.44
CA VAL A 48 9.88 4.77 -25.22
C VAL A 48 10.79 3.54 -25.36
N PRO A 49 10.93 2.69 -24.34
CA PRO A 49 11.83 1.56 -24.38
C PRO A 49 11.46 0.66 -25.55
N THR A 50 12.44 0.24 -26.33
CA THR A 50 12.21 -0.82 -27.31
C THR A 50 11.78 -2.06 -26.55
N PRO A 51 10.60 -2.66 -26.84
CA PRO A 51 10.14 -3.83 -26.11
C PRO A 51 11.20 -4.93 -26.17
N ILE A 52 11.63 -5.42 -25.01
CA ILE A 52 12.54 -6.54 -24.93
C ILE A 52 11.82 -7.76 -25.55
N ARG A 53 12.48 -8.41 -26.50
CA ARG A 53 11.94 -9.62 -27.11
C ARG A 53 12.39 -10.84 -26.30
N TRP A 54 11.56 -11.18 -25.33
CA TRP A 54 11.74 -12.40 -24.55
C TRP A 54 11.51 -13.65 -25.41
N VAL A 55 12.31 -14.71 -25.16
CA VAL A 55 12.12 -16.00 -25.84
C VAL A 55 10.90 -16.70 -25.27
N GLU A 56 9.94 -17.05 -26.11
CA GLU A 56 8.65 -17.58 -25.71
C GLU A 56 8.66 -19.10 -25.59
N ASN A 57 8.11 -19.60 -24.49
CA ASN A 57 7.78 -20.99 -24.16
C ASN A 57 8.97 -21.97 -24.03
N GLU A 58 10.11 -21.78 -24.65
CA GLU A 58 11.24 -22.68 -24.54
C GLU A 58 12.58 -21.95 -24.70
N VAL A 59 13.50 -22.14 -23.76
CA VAL A 59 14.85 -21.56 -23.75
C VAL A 59 15.87 -22.66 -23.45
N ASP A 60 16.92 -22.79 -24.31
CA ASP A 60 18.03 -23.70 -24.07
C ASP A 60 18.95 -23.18 -22.94
N GLY A 61 19.25 -24.03 -21.97
CA GLY A 61 20.15 -23.71 -20.87
C GLY A 61 21.61 -23.65 -21.27
N GLY A 62 22.01 -24.41 -22.29
CA GLY A 62 23.42 -24.64 -22.57
C GLY A 62 24.14 -25.41 -21.46
N GLU A 63 25.47 -25.37 -21.41
CA GLU A 63 26.26 -26.14 -20.43
C GLU A 63 26.19 -25.55 -19.00
N ARG A 64 25.99 -24.21 -18.86
CA ARG A 64 26.13 -23.50 -17.61
C ARG A 64 24.82 -22.88 -17.10
N GLY A 65 23.80 -22.84 -17.91
CA GLY A 65 22.47 -22.36 -17.57
C GLY A 65 21.48 -23.50 -17.35
N VAL A 66 20.22 -23.13 -17.11
CA VAL A 66 19.12 -24.07 -16.94
C VAL A 66 18.09 -23.84 -18.04
N GLY A 67 17.88 -24.85 -18.88
CA GLY A 67 16.83 -24.80 -19.90
C GLY A 67 15.45 -24.77 -19.27
N ILE A 68 14.55 -24.06 -19.90
CA ILE A 68 13.15 -23.89 -19.47
C ILE A 68 12.27 -24.30 -20.64
N LYS A 69 11.28 -25.15 -20.39
CA LYS A 69 10.29 -25.54 -21.39
C LYS A 69 8.90 -25.55 -20.79
N VAL A 70 8.03 -24.68 -21.29
CA VAL A 70 6.61 -24.64 -20.89
C VAL A 70 5.90 -25.80 -21.57
N THR A 71 5.36 -26.73 -20.78
CA THR A 71 4.72 -27.96 -21.25
C THR A 71 3.19 -27.83 -21.30
N SER A 72 2.61 -26.97 -20.46
CA SER A 72 1.16 -26.73 -20.43
C SER A 72 0.84 -25.32 -19.95
N LYS A 73 -0.23 -24.74 -20.47
CA LYS A 73 -0.78 -23.43 -20.04
C LYS A 73 -2.30 -23.50 -19.98
N THR A 74 -2.86 -23.01 -18.89
CA THR A 74 -4.31 -22.75 -18.74
C THR A 74 -4.52 -21.30 -18.32
N THR A 75 -5.77 -20.87 -18.15
CA THR A 75 -6.08 -19.51 -17.73
C THR A 75 -5.53 -19.16 -16.34
N ASN A 76 -5.34 -20.13 -15.47
CA ASN A 76 -4.96 -19.95 -14.06
C ASN A 76 -3.79 -20.83 -13.62
N ASN A 77 -3.13 -21.50 -14.55
CA ASN A 77 -1.95 -22.32 -14.27
C ASN A 77 -1.05 -22.45 -15.49
N PHE A 78 0.22 -22.77 -15.24
CA PHE A 78 1.14 -23.30 -16.23
C PHE A 78 2.11 -24.31 -15.61
N VAL A 79 2.56 -25.23 -16.44
CA VAL A 79 3.52 -26.25 -16.09
C VAL A 79 4.75 -26.08 -16.98
N PHE A 80 5.93 -26.19 -16.39
CA PHE A 80 7.18 -26.08 -17.12
C PHE A 80 8.24 -27.04 -16.56
N GLU A 81 9.17 -27.43 -17.40
CA GLU A 81 10.34 -28.25 -17.05
C GLU A 81 11.59 -27.37 -16.98
N CYS A 82 12.41 -27.64 -15.97
CA CYS A 82 13.77 -27.11 -15.85
C CYS A 82 14.82 -28.20 -16.10
N THR A 83 15.72 -27.92 -17.03
CA THR A 83 16.82 -28.84 -17.40
C THR A 83 18.17 -28.16 -17.15
N PRO A 84 18.85 -28.47 -16.03
CA PRO A 84 20.16 -27.89 -15.75
C PRO A 84 21.23 -28.47 -16.69
N GLY A 85 22.12 -27.60 -17.18
CA GLY A 85 23.27 -28.00 -17.98
C GLY A 85 24.30 -28.81 -17.19
N ASP A 86 25.20 -29.50 -17.90
CA ASP A 86 26.16 -30.46 -17.30
C ASP A 86 27.08 -29.82 -16.24
N LYS A 87 27.35 -28.53 -16.33
CA LYS A 87 28.21 -27.79 -15.39
C LYS A 87 27.43 -27.11 -14.24
N VAL A 88 26.12 -27.27 -14.19
CA VAL A 88 25.26 -26.64 -13.17
C VAL A 88 25.20 -27.54 -11.93
N GLN A 89 25.66 -27.02 -10.79
CA GLN A 89 25.63 -27.72 -9.50
C GLN A 89 24.32 -27.48 -8.74
N SER A 90 23.80 -26.29 -8.88
CA SER A 90 22.48 -25.86 -8.39
C SER A 90 21.92 -24.77 -9.30
N TYR A 91 20.65 -24.40 -9.11
CA TYR A 91 20.07 -23.27 -9.79
C TYR A 91 19.08 -22.54 -8.89
N ARG A 92 18.92 -21.26 -9.16
CA ARG A 92 17.83 -20.46 -8.63
C ARG A 92 16.72 -20.36 -9.67
N LEU A 93 15.49 -20.34 -9.17
CA LEU A 93 14.29 -20.24 -9.99
C LEU A 93 13.32 -19.24 -9.33
N ASP A 94 12.76 -18.38 -10.15
CA ASP A 94 11.60 -17.57 -9.76
C ASP A 94 10.68 -17.32 -10.96
N VAL A 95 9.44 -16.96 -10.66
CA VAL A 95 8.44 -16.62 -11.66
C VAL A 95 7.86 -15.26 -11.32
N TYR A 96 8.05 -14.31 -12.23
CA TYR A 96 7.57 -12.95 -12.06
C TYR A 96 6.44 -12.64 -13.04
N PRO A 97 5.32 -12.01 -12.58
CA PRO A 97 4.45 -11.28 -13.49
C PRO A 97 5.25 -10.21 -14.22
N LEU A 98 5.16 -10.16 -15.54
CA LEU A 98 5.92 -9.20 -16.35
C LEU A 98 5.67 -7.76 -15.96
N CYS A 99 4.41 -7.44 -15.59
CA CYS A 99 4.02 -6.11 -15.09
C CYS A 99 4.79 -5.68 -13.84
N ARG A 100 5.10 -6.61 -12.91
CA ARG A 100 5.91 -6.30 -11.72
C ARG A 100 7.36 -6.02 -12.09
N MET A 101 7.90 -6.75 -13.07
CA MET A 101 9.24 -6.49 -13.58
C MET A 101 9.32 -5.10 -14.22
N TYR A 102 8.35 -4.74 -15.05
CA TYR A 102 8.31 -3.42 -15.66
C TYR A 102 8.11 -2.30 -14.64
N ASN A 103 7.30 -2.51 -13.60
CA ASN A 103 7.18 -1.53 -12.52
C ASN A 103 8.52 -1.34 -11.77
N TYR A 104 9.21 -2.43 -11.48
CA TYR A 104 10.53 -2.37 -10.83
C TYR A 104 11.55 -1.61 -11.69
N LEU A 105 11.58 -1.86 -13.00
CA LEU A 105 12.43 -1.13 -13.94
C LEU A 105 12.05 0.35 -14.03
N PHE A 106 10.76 0.65 -14.06
CA PHE A 106 10.25 2.02 -14.08
C PHE A 106 10.68 2.81 -12.83
N GLU A 107 10.48 2.25 -11.64
CA GLU A 107 10.88 2.86 -10.37
C GLU A 107 12.40 3.03 -10.24
N SER A 108 13.17 2.12 -10.83
CA SER A 108 14.64 2.19 -10.83
C SER A 108 15.22 3.14 -11.86
N GLY A 109 14.38 3.87 -12.61
CA GLY A 109 14.81 4.74 -13.70
C GLY A 109 15.28 3.98 -14.96
N GLY A 110 15.00 2.67 -15.02
CA GLY A 110 15.46 1.76 -16.07
C GLY A 110 14.61 1.75 -17.34
N SER A 111 13.68 2.69 -17.53
CA SER A 111 12.83 2.76 -18.73
C SER A 111 13.61 2.95 -20.05
N GLY A 112 14.91 3.24 -20.00
CA GLY A 112 15.82 3.28 -21.15
C GLY A 112 16.99 2.32 -21.02
N ALA A 113 16.92 1.35 -20.08
CA ALA A 113 18.02 0.43 -19.82
C ALA A 113 18.25 -0.56 -20.97
N SER A 114 19.50 -0.89 -21.21
CA SER A 114 19.90 -1.95 -22.16
C SER A 114 19.46 -3.33 -21.63
N GLU A 115 19.43 -4.35 -22.49
CA GLU A 115 19.16 -5.73 -22.07
C GLU A 115 20.11 -6.17 -20.95
N GLU A 116 21.40 -5.84 -21.04
CA GLU A 116 22.43 -6.17 -20.04
C GLU A 116 22.15 -5.51 -18.70
N GLU A 117 21.72 -4.23 -18.67
CA GLU A 117 21.35 -3.53 -17.44
C GLU A 117 20.10 -4.13 -16.80
N ILE A 118 19.15 -4.60 -17.61
CA ILE A 118 17.94 -5.27 -17.14
C ILE A 118 18.26 -6.64 -16.56
N GLU A 119 19.13 -7.42 -17.23
CA GLU A 119 19.62 -8.70 -16.72
C GLU A 119 20.34 -8.51 -15.38
N ASP A 120 21.18 -7.50 -15.25
CA ASP A 120 21.85 -7.13 -14.00
C ASP A 120 20.86 -6.76 -12.88
N LEU A 121 19.82 -6.01 -13.18
CA LEU A 121 18.78 -5.65 -12.22
C LEU A 121 17.99 -6.88 -11.75
N ILE A 122 17.61 -7.76 -12.68
CA ILE A 122 16.95 -9.04 -12.38
C ILE A 122 17.84 -9.91 -11.48
N LEU A 123 19.11 -10.02 -11.83
CA LEU A 123 20.07 -10.81 -11.06
C LEU A 123 20.23 -10.25 -9.64
N LYS A 124 20.32 -8.94 -9.49
CA LYS A 124 20.34 -8.27 -8.18
C LYS A 124 19.07 -8.55 -7.38
N ALA A 125 17.91 -8.49 -7.99
CA ALA A 125 16.62 -8.78 -7.33
C ALA A 125 16.59 -10.23 -6.83
N LEU A 126 17.03 -11.19 -7.62
CA LEU A 126 17.09 -12.62 -7.26
C LEU A 126 18.06 -12.94 -6.11
N TYR A 127 19.12 -12.15 -5.94
CA TYR A 127 20.15 -12.40 -4.92
C TYR A 127 20.06 -11.49 -3.69
N ASN A 128 19.38 -10.33 -3.79
CA ASN A 128 19.27 -9.38 -2.68
C ASN A 128 17.98 -9.52 -1.86
N SER A 129 17.05 -10.38 -2.28
CA SER A 129 15.79 -10.56 -1.55
C SER A 129 16.01 -11.39 -0.28
N GLU A 130 16.16 -10.72 0.86
CA GLU A 130 16.00 -11.36 2.17
C GLU A 130 14.53 -11.77 2.35
N GLY A 131 14.21 -13.03 2.02
CA GLY A 131 12.95 -13.68 2.42
C GLY A 131 11.83 -13.76 1.39
N ALA A 132 11.94 -13.18 0.20
CA ALA A 132 10.97 -13.32 -0.89
C ALA A 132 11.69 -13.45 -2.22
N GLY A 133 12.48 -14.46 -2.41
CA GLY A 133 13.31 -14.55 -3.58
C GLY A 133 13.35 -15.93 -4.20
N ALA A 134 14.13 -16.03 -5.22
CA ALA A 134 14.37 -17.23 -5.97
C ALA A 134 14.73 -18.43 -5.07
N TYR A 135 14.06 -19.53 -5.28
CA TYR A 135 14.34 -20.77 -4.58
C TYR A 135 15.56 -21.44 -5.16
N THR A 136 16.41 -22.02 -4.28
CA THR A 136 17.61 -22.76 -4.69
C THR A 136 17.31 -24.25 -4.79
N PHE A 137 17.60 -24.83 -5.94
CA PHE A 137 17.41 -26.24 -6.27
C PHE A 137 18.74 -26.88 -6.57
N ASN A 138 18.98 -28.09 -6.04
CA ASN A 138 20.18 -28.88 -6.27
C ASN A 138 19.84 -30.37 -6.18
N ARG A 139 20.82 -31.27 -6.44
CA ARG A 139 20.61 -32.73 -6.37
C ARG A 139 20.09 -33.18 -5.01
N LYS A 140 20.49 -32.54 -3.93
CA LYS A 140 20.07 -32.91 -2.57
C LYS A 140 18.59 -32.56 -2.34
N THR A 141 18.11 -31.42 -2.87
CA THR A 141 16.72 -30.97 -2.73
C THR A 141 15.76 -31.65 -3.68
N LEU A 142 16.23 -32.03 -4.88
CA LEU A 142 15.40 -32.61 -5.96
C LEU A 142 15.64 -34.11 -6.18
N GLY A 143 16.75 -34.67 -5.65
CA GLY A 143 17.08 -36.10 -5.83
C GLY A 143 17.19 -36.48 -7.30
N ASP A 144 16.51 -37.57 -7.65
CA ASP A 144 16.53 -38.13 -9.03
C ASP A 144 15.81 -37.20 -10.04
N SER A 145 15.02 -36.25 -9.58
CA SER A 145 14.32 -35.25 -10.45
C SER A 145 15.24 -34.12 -10.91
N TYR A 146 16.46 -33.99 -10.35
CA TYR A 146 17.35 -32.88 -10.68
C TYR A 146 17.68 -32.70 -12.16
N PRO A 147 17.85 -33.75 -12.95
CA PRO A 147 18.17 -33.62 -14.38
C PRO A 147 17.06 -33.00 -15.21
N ASN A 148 15.78 -33.27 -14.84
CA ASN A 148 14.59 -32.75 -15.50
C ASN A 148 13.50 -32.60 -14.45
N THR A 149 13.32 -31.40 -13.92
CA THR A 149 12.31 -31.14 -12.89
C THR A 149 11.13 -30.41 -13.51
N GLU A 150 9.94 -31.03 -13.37
CA GLU A 150 8.68 -30.41 -13.72
C GLU A 150 8.11 -29.60 -12.56
N PHE A 151 7.66 -28.39 -12.85
CA PHE A 151 6.98 -27.49 -11.91
C PHE A 151 5.56 -27.22 -12.39
N ASP A 152 4.57 -27.71 -11.65
CA ASP A 152 3.18 -27.24 -11.71
C ASP A 152 3.09 -25.99 -10.83
N TRP A 153 3.06 -24.81 -11.44
CA TRP A 153 3.28 -23.58 -10.70
C TRP A 153 2.13 -23.24 -9.75
N THR A 154 0.88 -23.49 -10.14
CA THR A 154 -0.27 -23.22 -9.26
C THR A 154 -0.25 -24.06 -7.98
N ASN A 155 0.17 -25.33 -8.10
CA ASN A 155 0.27 -26.25 -6.96
C ASN A 155 1.65 -26.24 -6.31
N SER A 156 2.54 -25.39 -6.81
CA SER A 156 3.88 -25.26 -6.26
C SER A 156 3.83 -24.51 -4.92
N LYS A 157 4.50 -25.06 -3.90
CA LYS A 157 4.76 -24.35 -2.65
C LYS A 157 5.62 -23.08 -2.81
N TYR A 158 6.15 -22.86 -4.01
CA TYR A 158 7.00 -21.72 -4.37
C TYR A 158 6.21 -20.61 -5.07
N ALA A 159 4.97 -20.85 -5.49
CA ALA A 159 4.13 -19.84 -6.09
C ALA A 159 3.81 -18.73 -5.07
N GLN A 160 4.26 -17.53 -5.36
CA GLN A 160 4.09 -16.36 -4.48
C GLN A 160 2.91 -15.48 -4.87
N SER A 161 2.38 -15.64 -6.07
CA SER A 161 1.26 -14.88 -6.60
C SER A 161 0.33 -15.77 -7.39
N GLU A 162 -0.94 -15.40 -7.41
CA GLU A 162 -1.94 -16.06 -8.21
C GLU A 162 -1.65 -15.92 -9.70
N ILE A 163 -1.87 -17.00 -10.45
CA ILE A 163 -1.84 -16.97 -11.92
C ILE A 163 -3.23 -16.52 -12.41
N VAL A 164 -3.24 -15.48 -13.24
CA VAL A 164 -4.47 -14.87 -13.72
C VAL A 164 -4.62 -14.98 -15.25
N PRO A 165 -5.86 -15.03 -15.77
CA PRO A 165 -6.10 -15.18 -17.21
C PRO A 165 -5.54 -14.04 -18.04
N GLY A 166 -4.91 -14.36 -19.17
CA GLY A 166 -4.43 -13.37 -20.15
C GLY A 166 -3.28 -12.49 -19.67
N ALA A 167 -2.59 -12.87 -18.58
CA ALA A 167 -1.44 -12.15 -18.07
C ALA A 167 -0.11 -12.73 -18.57
N GLU A 168 0.94 -11.95 -18.45
CA GLU A 168 2.27 -12.24 -18.96
C GLU A 168 3.24 -12.50 -17.80
N TYR A 169 4.09 -13.53 -17.94
CA TYR A 169 5.01 -13.99 -16.91
C TYR A 169 6.40 -14.25 -17.48
N LEU A 170 7.41 -14.06 -16.63
CA LEU A 170 8.77 -14.47 -16.86
C LEU A 170 9.13 -15.61 -15.91
N ILE A 171 9.57 -16.75 -16.47
CA ILE A 171 10.23 -17.80 -15.72
C ILE A 171 11.72 -17.52 -15.82
N ILE A 172 12.38 -17.32 -14.69
CA ILE A 172 13.78 -16.94 -14.61
C ILE A 172 14.55 -18.01 -13.89
N THR A 173 15.59 -18.52 -14.51
CA THR A 173 16.53 -19.46 -13.90
C THR A 173 17.94 -18.90 -13.94
N VAL A 174 18.70 -19.16 -12.87
CA VAL A 174 20.12 -18.84 -12.81
C VAL A 174 20.87 -20.10 -12.45
N GLY A 175 21.63 -20.67 -13.41
CA GLY A 175 22.54 -21.75 -13.15
C GLY A 175 23.65 -21.30 -12.19
N CYS A 176 24.08 -22.18 -11.26
CA CYS A 176 25.10 -21.87 -10.28
C CYS A 176 26.19 -22.91 -10.26
N ASN A 177 27.45 -22.48 -10.01
CA ASN A 177 28.62 -23.35 -9.98
C ASN A 177 28.84 -24.06 -8.62
N ASP A 178 27.98 -23.77 -7.64
CA ASP A 178 28.04 -24.36 -6.29
C ASP A 178 26.67 -24.91 -5.87
N GLU A 179 26.66 -25.81 -4.88
CA GLU A 179 25.43 -26.41 -4.37
C GLU A 179 24.53 -25.44 -3.60
N GLY A 180 25.08 -24.33 -3.08
CA GLY A 180 24.39 -23.34 -2.27
C GLY A 180 23.70 -22.24 -3.09
N GLY A 181 23.94 -22.22 -4.42
CA GLY A 181 23.34 -21.20 -5.30
C GLY A 181 23.88 -19.79 -5.09
N GLN A 182 25.13 -19.66 -4.60
CA GLN A 182 25.75 -18.36 -4.32
C GLN A 182 26.69 -17.87 -5.42
N ASN A 183 27.10 -18.75 -6.32
CA ASN A 183 28.00 -18.44 -7.42
C ASN A 183 27.31 -18.59 -8.77
N PRO A 184 26.61 -17.49 -9.23
CA PRO A 184 25.85 -17.50 -10.47
C PRO A 184 26.75 -17.75 -11.69
N ALA A 185 26.22 -18.49 -12.67
CA ALA A 185 26.84 -18.73 -13.95
C ALA A 185 26.07 -18.07 -15.08
N ASP A 186 25.04 -18.74 -15.59
CA ASP A 186 24.24 -18.21 -16.71
C ASP A 186 22.77 -18.05 -16.29
N MET A 187 22.19 -16.88 -16.56
CA MET A 187 20.76 -16.63 -16.41
C MET A 187 20.02 -16.98 -17.71
N LYS A 188 18.83 -17.55 -17.56
CA LYS A 188 17.88 -17.78 -18.67
C LYS A 188 16.53 -17.24 -18.29
N ILE A 189 15.89 -16.59 -19.25
CA ILE A 189 14.57 -15.96 -19.09
C ILE A 189 13.65 -16.51 -20.16
N CYS A 190 12.56 -17.14 -19.74
CA CYS A 190 11.52 -17.66 -20.61
C CYS A 190 10.22 -16.86 -20.39
N TYR A 191 9.70 -16.32 -21.48
CA TYR A 191 8.42 -15.61 -21.47
C TYR A 191 7.27 -16.57 -21.74
N LEU A 192 6.15 -16.35 -21.07
CA LEU A 192 4.89 -16.98 -21.38
C LEU A 192 3.72 -16.03 -21.17
N LYS A 193 2.64 -16.28 -21.89
CA LYS A 193 1.33 -15.64 -21.66
C LYS A 193 0.30 -16.73 -21.39
N THR A 194 -0.49 -16.56 -20.31
CA THR A 194 -1.63 -17.42 -20.03
C THR A 194 -2.74 -17.14 -21.05
N PRO A 195 -3.54 -18.16 -21.44
CA PRO A 195 -4.73 -17.91 -22.24
C PRO A 195 -5.71 -16.98 -21.53
N SER A 196 -6.42 -16.15 -22.30
CA SER A 196 -7.60 -15.43 -21.82
C SER A 196 -8.79 -16.38 -21.94
N GLY A 197 -9.70 -16.34 -20.95
CA GLY A 197 -11.04 -16.94 -21.07
C GLY A 197 -12.01 -15.95 -21.74
N ASP A 198 -13.18 -16.45 -22.14
CA ASP A 198 -14.29 -15.60 -22.52
C ASP A 198 -14.86 -14.93 -21.27
N VAL A 199 -15.04 -13.62 -21.35
CA VAL A 199 -15.60 -12.83 -20.23
C VAL A 199 -17.09 -13.10 -20.11
N ALA A 200 -17.56 -13.47 -18.92
CA ALA A 200 -18.97 -13.62 -18.64
C ALA A 200 -19.61 -12.25 -18.31
N GLY A 201 -20.54 -11.81 -19.13
CA GLY A 201 -21.20 -10.52 -18.98
C GLY A 201 -20.28 -9.33 -19.31
N HIS A 202 -20.47 -8.23 -18.59
CA HIS A 202 -19.68 -6.99 -18.70
C HIS A 202 -19.25 -6.52 -17.30
N PRO A 203 -18.33 -7.21 -16.63
CA PRO A 203 -17.86 -6.82 -15.31
C PRO A 203 -17.29 -5.40 -15.33
N ARG A 204 -17.90 -4.49 -14.57
CA ARG A 204 -17.54 -3.08 -14.54
C ARG A 204 -17.69 -2.51 -13.14
N VAL A 205 -16.81 -1.61 -12.77
CA VAL A 205 -16.86 -0.86 -11.51
C VAL A 205 -16.87 0.62 -11.84
N GLU A 206 -17.95 1.32 -11.48
CA GLU A 206 -18.01 2.77 -11.57
C GLU A 206 -17.23 3.42 -10.43
N ILE A 207 -16.68 4.60 -10.69
CA ILE A 207 -15.92 5.38 -9.71
C ILE A 207 -16.67 6.69 -9.48
N ASP A 208 -17.03 6.98 -8.21
CA ASP A 208 -17.51 8.30 -7.79
C ASP A 208 -16.49 8.93 -6.86
N VAL A 209 -15.98 10.12 -7.24
CA VAL A 209 -14.96 10.84 -6.48
C VAL A 209 -15.53 12.14 -5.93
N LYS A 210 -15.44 12.30 -4.61
CA LYS A 210 -15.73 13.54 -3.92
C LYS A 210 -14.44 14.08 -3.30
N ALA A 211 -13.75 14.93 -4.07
CA ALA A 211 -12.51 15.54 -3.61
C ALA A 211 -12.76 16.70 -2.66
N SER A 212 -11.95 16.82 -1.63
CA SER A 212 -11.85 17.95 -0.72
C SER A 212 -10.43 18.55 -0.78
N TYR A 213 -9.95 19.15 0.29
CA TYR A 213 -8.70 19.93 0.30
C TYR A 213 -7.44 19.06 0.36
N GLN A 214 -7.46 17.99 1.12
CA GLN A 214 -6.29 17.12 1.35
C GLN A 214 -6.61 15.67 1.05
N ALA A 215 -7.89 15.33 0.96
CA ALA A 215 -8.37 13.97 0.82
C ALA A 215 -9.46 13.89 -0.24
N ALA A 216 -9.71 12.68 -0.72
CA ALA A 216 -10.87 12.37 -1.54
C ALA A 216 -11.61 11.16 -0.97
N ALA A 217 -12.94 11.22 -0.97
CA ALA A 217 -13.79 10.07 -0.78
C ALA A 217 -14.03 9.44 -2.14
N ILE A 218 -13.60 8.19 -2.31
CA ILE A 218 -13.72 7.44 -3.55
C ILE A 218 -14.66 6.26 -3.29
N GLN A 219 -15.79 6.26 -3.94
CA GLN A 219 -16.74 5.17 -3.90
C GLN A 219 -16.62 4.32 -5.16
N TYR A 220 -16.45 3.02 -4.99
CA TYR A 220 -16.39 2.04 -6.05
C TYR A 220 -17.69 1.26 -6.08
N VAL A 221 -18.38 1.27 -7.22
CA VAL A 221 -19.70 0.67 -7.40
C VAL A 221 -19.63 -0.41 -8.48
N PRO A 222 -19.40 -1.68 -8.07
CA PRO A 222 -19.42 -2.80 -9.01
C PRO A 222 -20.83 -3.11 -9.50
N ASN A 223 -20.97 -3.48 -10.78
CA ASN A 223 -22.22 -3.99 -11.32
C ASN A 223 -22.42 -5.48 -10.96
N GLU A 224 -23.58 -6.05 -11.31
CA GLU A 224 -23.95 -7.44 -10.99
C GLU A 224 -23.06 -8.51 -11.64
N ASP A 225 -22.46 -8.20 -12.80
CA ASP A 225 -21.53 -9.09 -13.50
C ASP A 225 -20.15 -9.13 -12.86
N CYS A 226 -19.80 -8.12 -12.05
CA CYS A 226 -18.52 -8.02 -11.39
C CYS A 226 -18.46 -8.90 -10.14
N LYS A 227 -17.53 -9.86 -10.10
CA LYS A 227 -17.32 -10.76 -8.94
C LYS A 227 -16.06 -10.42 -8.17
N TYR A 228 -15.07 -9.88 -8.86
CA TYR A 228 -13.82 -9.40 -8.29
C TYR A 228 -13.50 -8.05 -8.94
N PHE A 229 -12.75 -7.21 -8.24
CA PHE A 229 -12.17 -6.03 -8.86
C PHE A 229 -10.88 -5.62 -8.18
N TYR A 230 -10.06 -4.92 -8.91
CA TYR A 230 -8.89 -4.25 -8.39
C TYR A 230 -9.06 -2.76 -8.56
N GLN A 231 -8.46 -2.02 -7.65
CA GLN A 231 -8.49 -0.56 -7.63
C GLN A 231 -7.11 -0.01 -7.36
N PHE A 232 -6.85 1.16 -7.89
CA PHE A 232 -5.65 1.91 -7.57
C PHE A 232 -5.93 3.40 -7.64
N CYS A 233 -5.32 4.18 -6.75
CA CYS A 233 -5.42 5.64 -6.77
C CYS A 233 -4.08 6.25 -6.39
N ALA A 234 -3.56 7.11 -7.26
CA ALA A 234 -2.29 7.80 -7.08
C ALA A 234 -2.24 9.10 -7.90
N ASP A 235 -1.09 9.77 -7.88
CA ASP A 235 -0.80 10.86 -8.81
C ASP A 235 -0.98 10.40 -10.26
N SER A 236 -1.54 11.28 -11.11
CA SER A 236 -1.79 10.94 -12.52
C SER A 236 -0.50 10.76 -13.31
N GLU A 237 0.52 11.59 -13.03
CA GLU A 237 1.77 11.60 -13.81
C GLU A 237 2.49 10.25 -13.83
N PRO A 238 2.75 9.55 -12.71
CA PRO A 238 3.36 8.21 -12.74
C PRO A 238 2.50 7.17 -13.46
N ILE A 239 1.17 7.23 -13.32
CA ILE A 239 0.24 6.32 -14.01
C ILE A 239 0.32 6.54 -15.51
N ASP A 240 0.26 7.79 -15.95
CA ASP A 240 0.33 8.16 -17.37
C ASP A 240 1.68 7.75 -17.98
N ALA A 241 2.78 8.04 -17.30
CA ALA A 241 4.11 7.66 -17.74
C ALA A 241 4.28 6.12 -17.83
N PHE A 242 3.75 5.36 -16.89
CA PHE A 242 3.77 3.90 -16.97
C PHE A 242 2.93 3.37 -18.13
N ILE A 243 1.73 3.93 -18.35
CA ILE A 243 0.86 3.54 -19.47
C ILE A 243 1.48 3.92 -20.82
N GLU A 244 2.12 5.07 -20.91
CA GLU A 244 2.84 5.50 -22.10
C GLU A 244 4.02 4.58 -22.42
N ALA A 245 4.81 4.20 -21.40
CA ALA A 245 5.97 3.34 -21.58
C ALA A 245 5.62 1.88 -21.93
N TYR A 246 4.62 1.30 -21.25
CA TYR A 246 4.35 -0.14 -21.30
C TYR A 246 2.94 -0.51 -21.78
N GLY A 247 2.06 0.46 -21.95
CA GLY A 247 0.69 0.27 -22.39
C GLY A 247 -0.33 -0.01 -21.28
N GLN A 248 -1.60 0.32 -21.56
CA GLN A 248 -2.70 0.18 -20.60
C GLN A 248 -2.89 -1.27 -20.13
N ASN A 249 -2.72 -2.25 -20.99
CA ASN A 249 -2.89 -3.67 -20.59
C ASN A 249 -1.87 -4.08 -19.55
N MET A 250 -0.63 -3.59 -19.66
CA MET A 250 0.42 -3.85 -18.67
C MET A 250 0.10 -3.19 -17.32
N TYR A 251 -0.45 -1.98 -17.35
CA TYR A 251 -0.93 -1.29 -16.14
C TYR A 251 -2.10 -2.03 -15.48
N ILE A 252 -3.06 -2.54 -16.25
CA ILE A 252 -4.15 -3.38 -15.74
C ILE A 252 -3.59 -4.66 -15.07
N ASP A 253 -2.63 -5.31 -15.70
CA ASP A 253 -1.99 -6.50 -15.12
C ASP A 253 -1.18 -6.17 -13.87
N PHE A 254 -0.56 -4.99 -13.81
CA PHE A 254 0.06 -4.48 -12.59
C PHE A 254 -0.97 -4.32 -11.45
N MET A 255 -2.12 -3.72 -11.69
CA MET A 255 -3.19 -3.61 -10.71
C MET A 255 -3.64 -4.99 -10.18
N ARG A 256 -3.79 -5.98 -11.08
CA ARG A 256 -4.22 -7.34 -10.75
C ARG A 256 -3.21 -8.11 -9.90
N HIS A 257 -1.94 -7.75 -9.94
CA HIS A 257 -0.87 -8.39 -9.17
C HIS A 257 -0.38 -7.55 -7.99
N TRP A 258 -0.96 -6.36 -7.78
CA TRP A 258 -0.61 -5.51 -6.64
C TRP A 258 -1.17 -6.06 -5.33
N THR A 259 -2.40 -6.55 -5.33
CA THR A 259 -2.97 -7.26 -4.18
C THR A 259 -2.49 -8.71 -4.21
N GLN A 260 -1.98 -9.19 -3.07
CA GLN A 260 -1.35 -10.51 -3.00
C GLN A 260 -2.34 -11.68 -2.85
N THR A 261 -3.62 -11.41 -2.61
CA THR A 261 -4.62 -12.45 -2.36
C THR A 261 -5.91 -12.20 -3.14
N SER A 262 -6.49 -13.29 -3.66
CA SER A 262 -7.79 -13.25 -4.36
C SER A 262 -8.95 -12.82 -3.46
N GLU A 263 -8.81 -12.99 -2.14
CA GLU A 263 -9.82 -12.57 -1.17
C GLU A 263 -9.95 -11.05 -1.10
N ASP A 264 -8.84 -10.30 -1.31
CA ASP A 264 -8.86 -8.84 -1.28
C ASP A 264 -9.54 -8.21 -2.50
N ALA A 265 -9.66 -8.96 -3.59
CA ALA A 265 -10.29 -8.51 -4.83
C ALA A 265 -11.77 -8.87 -4.94
N GLN A 266 -12.28 -9.75 -4.06
CA GLN A 266 -13.69 -10.16 -4.07
C GLN A 266 -14.58 -8.95 -3.78
N VAL A 267 -15.69 -8.84 -4.55
CA VAL A 267 -16.68 -7.80 -4.30
C VAL A 267 -17.31 -8.04 -2.92
N PRO A 268 -17.14 -7.10 -1.98
CA PRO A 268 -17.74 -7.23 -0.66
C PRO A 268 -19.25 -6.98 -0.70
N GLU A 269 -19.95 -7.50 0.31
CA GLU A 269 -21.40 -7.28 0.46
C GLU A 269 -21.73 -5.84 0.91
N GLU A 270 -20.75 -5.09 1.45
CA GLU A 270 -20.92 -3.73 1.93
C GLU A 270 -20.39 -2.70 0.91
N GLU A 271 -20.92 -1.49 0.92
CA GLU A 271 -20.43 -0.38 0.10
C GLU A 271 -18.95 -0.09 0.36
N LEU A 272 -18.20 0.08 -0.72
CA LEU A 272 -16.77 0.36 -0.70
C LEU A 272 -16.53 1.86 -0.82
N LEU A 273 -16.39 2.50 0.32
CA LEU A 273 -15.98 3.89 0.41
C LEU A 273 -14.56 3.97 0.98
N TYR A 274 -13.65 4.54 0.19
CA TYR A 274 -12.27 4.78 0.61
C TYR A 274 -12.03 6.27 0.80
N ILE A 275 -11.46 6.63 1.94
CA ILE A 275 -10.93 7.98 2.17
C ILE A 275 -9.43 7.92 1.91
N VAL A 276 -9.01 8.52 0.81
CA VAL A 276 -7.59 8.60 0.43
C VAL A 276 -7.06 9.96 0.87
N ASP A 277 -6.01 9.92 1.68
CA ASP A 277 -5.31 11.10 2.18
C ASP A 277 -4.06 11.30 1.33
N PHE A 278 -4.00 12.40 0.60
CA PHE A 278 -2.88 12.76 -0.27
C PHE A 278 -1.82 13.64 0.41
N GLY A 279 -1.98 13.86 1.72
CA GLY A 279 -1.10 14.74 2.47
C GLY A 279 -1.34 16.21 2.17
N TYR A 280 -0.47 17.07 2.72
CA TYR A 280 -0.51 18.50 2.45
C TYR A 280 -0.19 18.76 0.97
N ASN A 281 -1.17 19.26 0.23
CA ASN A 281 -1.02 19.65 -1.17
C ASN A 281 -0.87 21.18 -1.26
N ALA A 282 0.36 21.64 -1.45
CA ALA A 282 0.64 23.06 -1.72
C ALA A 282 0.40 23.44 -3.19
N ASP A 283 0.21 22.42 -4.06
CA ASP A 283 0.06 22.59 -5.50
C ASP A 283 -1.38 22.22 -5.91
N SER A 284 -2.20 23.23 -6.19
CA SER A 284 -3.57 23.06 -6.66
C SER A 284 -3.67 22.46 -8.08
N GLU A 285 -2.56 22.43 -8.82
CA GLU A 285 -2.51 21.86 -10.18
C GLU A 285 -2.24 20.35 -10.19
N ARG A 286 -1.85 19.77 -9.05
CA ARG A 286 -1.59 18.33 -8.91
C ARG A 286 -2.84 17.53 -9.24
N LYS A 287 -2.69 16.59 -10.18
CA LYS A 287 -3.78 15.70 -10.64
C LYS A 287 -3.62 14.31 -10.05
N PHE A 288 -4.75 13.72 -9.75
CA PHE A 288 -4.84 12.35 -9.26
C PHE A 288 -5.72 11.52 -10.16
N THR A 289 -5.47 10.23 -10.18
CA THR A 289 -6.20 9.26 -10.98
C THR A 289 -6.65 8.11 -10.09
N ALA A 290 -7.94 7.82 -10.08
CA ALA A 290 -8.51 6.59 -9.57
C ALA A 290 -8.79 5.64 -10.73
N THR A 291 -8.42 4.38 -10.60
CA THR A 291 -8.60 3.36 -11.63
C THR A 291 -9.20 2.08 -11.05
N THR A 292 -9.97 1.37 -11.87
CA THR A 292 -10.50 0.05 -11.52
C THR A 292 -10.48 -0.87 -12.73
N ILE A 293 -10.47 -2.18 -12.44
CA ILE A 293 -10.75 -3.26 -13.40
C ILE A 293 -11.71 -4.24 -12.75
N GLY A 294 -12.89 -4.39 -13.32
CA GLY A 294 -13.86 -5.42 -12.95
C GLY A 294 -13.48 -6.77 -13.54
N LEU A 295 -13.78 -7.86 -12.84
CA LEU A 295 -13.48 -9.22 -13.26
C LEU A 295 -14.74 -10.10 -13.08
N ASP A 296 -14.91 -11.10 -13.95
CA ASP A 296 -15.91 -12.14 -13.81
C ASP A 296 -15.52 -13.19 -12.74
N GLU A 297 -16.33 -14.23 -12.58
CA GLU A 297 -16.09 -15.33 -11.63
C GLU A 297 -14.83 -16.16 -11.94
N ASN A 298 -14.37 -16.15 -13.19
CA ASN A 298 -13.17 -16.81 -13.67
C ASN A 298 -11.96 -15.87 -13.73
N LYS A 299 -12.10 -14.64 -13.19
CA LYS A 299 -11.10 -13.56 -13.18
C LYS A 299 -10.67 -13.07 -14.56
N ASN A 300 -11.51 -13.28 -15.60
CA ASN A 300 -11.30 -12.64 -16.89
C ASN A 300 -11.56 -11.13 -16.79
N LYS A 301 -10.79 -10.36 -17.54
CA LYS A 301 -10.82 -8.89 -17.51
C LYS A 301 -12.11 -8.36 -18.16
N GLY A 302 -12.89 -7.61 -17.42
CA GLY A 302 -13.98 -6.77 -17.91
C GLY A 302 -13.51 -5.36 -18.28
N ASP A 303 -14.32 -4.37 -17.93
CA ASP A 303 -14.07 -2.98 -18.29
C ASP A 303 -13.06 -2.31 -17.33
N TYR A 304 -12.06 -1.68 -17.92
CA TYR A 304 -11.19 -0.74 -17.23
C TYR A 304 -11.86 0.62 -17.13
N VAL A 305 -11.93 1.18 -15.93
CA VAL A 305 -12.49 2.52 -15.66
C VAL A 305 -11.42 3.39 -15.05
N ARG A 306 -11.35 4.65 -15.50
CA ARG A 306 -10.44 5.67 -15.02
C ARG A 306 -11.22 6.95 -14.73
N GLN A 307 -10.94 7.57 -13.59
CA GLN A 307 -11.47 8.85 -13.17
C GLN A 307 -10.33 9.75 -12.70
N ASP A 308 -10.05 10.81 -13.47
CA ASP A 308 -9.09 11.83 -13.07
C ASP A 308 -9.79 12.89 -12.22
N PHE A 309 -9.08 13.43 -11.22
CA PHE A 309 -9.59 14.46 -10.34
C PHE A 309 -8.46 15.34 -9.78
N GLN A 310 -8.86 16.47 -9.21
CA GLN A 310 -7.97 17.36 -8.45
C GLN A 310 -8.56 17.59 -7.07
N LEU A 311 -7.70 17.87 -6.10
CA LEU A 311 -8.15 18.34 -4.80
C LEU A 311 -8.62 19.79 -4.91
N LYS A 312 -9.55 20.18 -4.05
CA LYS A 312 -10.03 21.56 -4.01
C LYS A 312 -8.97 22.48 -3.41
N GLU A 313 -8.94 23.72 -3.90
CA GLU A 313 -8.20 24.78 -3.24
C GLU A 313 -8.78 25.04 -1.85
N ILE A 314 -7.90 25.23 -0.88
CA ILE A 314 -8.31 25.55 0.47
C ILE A 314 -8.70 27.03 0.51
N PRO A 315 -9.93 27.38 0.92
CA PRO A 315 -10.37 28.78 0.92
C PRO A 315 -9.52 29.66 1.83
N ASP A 316 -9.28 30.91 1.39
CA ASP A 316 -8.57 31.97 2.15
C ASP A 316 -9.22 32.25 3.50
N GLY A 317 -9.55 31.60 4.31
CA GLY A 317 -10.26 31.81 5.60
C GLY A 317 -10.42 30.55 6.44
N ALA A 318 -10.08 29.39 5.87
CA ALA A 318 -10.15 28.12 6.58
C ALA A 318 -8.93 27.95 7.51
N LYS A 319 -8.75 28.89 8.44
CA LYS A 319 -7.50 29.07 9.17
C LYS A 319 -7.39 28.29 10.47
N GLU A 320 -8.46 27.77 11.04
CA GLU A 320 -8.39 27.11 12.34
C GLU A 320 -9.13 25.78 12.32
N ALA A 321 -8.41 24.71 12.65
CA ALA A 321 -9.01 23.41 12.86
C ALA A 321 -9.87 23.44 14.13
N LYS A 322 -11.19 23.37 13.96
CA LYS A 322 -12.12 23.35 15.08
C LYS A 322 -12.50 21.93 15.44
N CYS A 323 -12.03 21.50 16.58
CA CYS A 323 -12.42 20.21 17.19
C CYS A 323 -12.72 20.39 18.67
N ASP A 324 -13.58 19.55 19.20
CA ASP A 324 -13.91 19.49 20.62
C ASP A 324 -13.92 18.01 21.10
N LEU A 325 -13.47 17.80 22.32
CA LEU A 325 -13.48 16.51 22.99
C LEU A 325 -14.17 16.67 24.32
N LYS A 326 -15.05 15.76 24.68
CA LYS A 326 -15.81 15.78 25.92
C LYS A 326 -15.74 14.41 26.60
N ILE A 327 -15.39 14.39 27.87
CA ILE A 327 -15.44 13.16 28.69
C ILE A 327 -16.90 12.82 28.98
N THR A 328 -17.34 11.63 28.58
CA THR A 328 -18.73 11.18 28.75
C THR A 328 -18.90 10.13 29.82
N LYS A 329 -17.88 9.30 30.04
CA LYS A 329 -17.95 8.26 31.07
C LYS A 329 -16.54 7.89 31.56
N THR A 330 -16.43 7.66 32.88
CA THR A 330 -15.20 7.12 33.49
C THR A 330 -15.50 5.84 34.27
N GLY A 331 -14.61 4.86 34.14
CA GLY A 331 -14.58 3.63 34.92
C GLY A 331 -13.38 3.60 35.87
N ALA A 332 -13.03 2.44 36.37
CA ALA A 332 -11.83 2.26 37.22
C ALA A 332 -10.55 2.31 36.40
N SER A 333 -10.60 1.86 35.13
CA SER A 333 -9.43 1.82 34.24
C SER A 333 -9.77 2.25 32.80
N ILE A 334 -10.91 2.91 32.58
CA ILE A 334 -11.41 3.28 31.27
C ILE A 334 -12.02 4.68 31.29
N VAL A 335 -11.87 5.39 30.19
CA VAL A 335 -12.55 6.65 29.88
C VAL A 335 -13.18 6.56 28.50
N ASN A 336 -14.41 7.09 28.36
CA ASN A 336 -15.09 7.28 27.09
C ASN A 336 -15.14 8.78 26.80
N MET A 337 -14.93 9.12 25.53
CA MET A 337 -14.83 10.49 25.03
C MET A 337 -15.69 10.66 23.80
N ASP A 338 -16.52 11.70 23.77
CA ASP A 338 -17.16 12.15 22.54
C ASP A 338 -16.25 13.17 21.87
N VAL A 339 -16.03 12.98 20.59
CA VAL A 339 -15.19 13.81 19.74
C VAL A 339 -16.03 14.44 18.65
N GLU A 340 -15.91 15.73 18.47
CA GLU A 340 -16.54 16.47 17.39
C GLU A 340 -15.47 17.24 16.60
N MET A 341 -15.41 17.02 15.29
CA MET A 341 -14.58 17.77 14.35
C MET A 341 -15.47 18.53 13.38
N LYS A 342 -15.24 19.83 13.24
CA LYS A 342 -15.96 20.67 12.27
C LYS A 342 -15.35 20.48 10.87
N GLU A 343 -16.03 21.02 9.87
CA GLU A 343 -15.64 20.95 8.45
C GLU A 343 -14.23 21.43 8.14
N THR A 344 -13.66 22.32 8.98
CA THR A 344 -12.28 22.81 8.82
C THR A 344 -11.24 21.91 9.50
N CYS A 345 -11.66 20.93 10.30
CA CYS A 345 -10.78 20.02 11.01
C CYS A 345 -10.65 18.70 10.25
N TYR A 346 -9.48 18.47 9.66
CA TYR A 346 -9.17 17.24 8.95
C TYR A 346 -8.89 16.06 9.88
N ALA A 347 -8.15 16.30 10.97
CA ALA A 347 -7.84 15.29 11.96
C ALA A 347 -7.72 15.93 13.35
N MET A 348 -7.96 15.14 14.37
CA MET A 348 -7.69 15.48 15.76
C MET A 348 -6.70 14.46 16.34
N PHE A 349 -5.75 14.95 17.10
CA PHE A 349 -4.76 14.14 17.80
C PHE A 349 -4.83 14.43 19.28
N TYR A 350 -4.78 13.39 20.11
CA TYR A 350 -4.84 13.54 21.56
C TYR A 350 -3.90 12.57 22.29
N ARG A 351 -3.59 12.92 23.54
CA ARG A 351 -2.88 12.07 24.48
C ARG A 351 -3.43 12.26 25.88
N ILE A 352 -3.47 11.19 26.64
CA ILE A 352 -3.85 11.21 28.05
C ILE A 352 -2.58 11.27 28.90
N PHE A 353 -2.49 12.26 29.76
CA PHE A 353 -1.40 12.46 30.71
C PHE A 353 -1.91 12.17 32.12
N SER A 354 -1.11 11.54 32.96
CA SER A 354 -1.36 11.60 34.41
C SER A 354 -1.24 13.04 34.91
N ALA A 355 -1.84 13.38 36.04
CA ALA A 355 -1.69 14.72 36.62
C ALA A 355 -0.21 15.10 36.88
N ALA A 356 0.62 14.11 37.23
CA ALA A 356 2.06 14.31 37.41
C ALA A 356 2.79 14.63 36.09
N ASP A 357 2.47 13.90 35.02
CA ASP A 357 3.06 14.13 33.69
C ASP A 357 2.56 15.42 33.04
N TRP A 358 1.37 15.88 33.43
CA TRP A 358 0.80 17.14 32.96
C TRP A 358 1.37 18.39 33.67
N ALA A 359 1.83 18.25 34.91
CA ALA A 359 2.30 19.38 35.72
C ALA A 359 3.30 20.34 35.03
N PRO A 360 4.23 19.89 34.17
CA PRO A 360 5.11 20.78 33.39
C PRO A 360 4.37 21.69 32.40
N TYR A 361 3.17 21.36 32.00
CA TYR A 361 2.38 22.08 31.00
C TYR A 361 1.31 23.01 31.58
N GLU A 362 1.02 22.93 32.89
CA GLU A 362 -0.08 23.70 33.53
C GLU A 362 0.05 25.21 33.36
N ASN A 363 1.28 25.73 33.38
CA ASN A 363 1.56 27.17 33.20
C ASN A 363 2.67 27.39 32.16
N ALA A 364 2.73 26.51 31.18
CA ALA A 364 3.75 26.57 30.14
C ALA A 364 3.56 27.79 29.23
N ASP A 365 4.66 28.29 28.71
CA ASP A 365 4.65 29.37 27.72
C ASP A 365 4.15 28.89 26.35
N GLU A 366 3.91 29.84 25.46
CA GLU A 366 3.38 29.55 24.13
C GLU A 366 4.32 28.65 23.28
N ALA A 367 5.63 28.78 23.46
CA ALA A 367 6.62 27.97 22.74
C ALA A 367 6.53 26.49 23.18
N THR A 368 6.44 26.25 24.48
CA THR A 368 6.25 24.90 25.05
C THR A 368 4.91 24.27 24.60
N MET A 369 3.83 25.04 24.60
CA MET A 369 2.53 24.55 24.14
C MET A 369 2.51 24.30 22.62
N THR A 370 3.24 25.07 21.83
CA THR A 370 3.42 24.82 20.40
C THR A 370 4.21 23.51 20.14
N ALA A 371 5.28 23.30 20.91
CA ALA A 371 6.03 22.05 20.83
C ALA A 371 5.16 20.84 21.23
N LEU A 372 4.33 20.98 22.25
CA LEU A 372 3.35 19.93 22.63
C LEU A 372 2.34 19.67 21.51
N ALA A 373 1.83 20.70 20.83
CA ALA A 373 0.93 20.53 19.70
C ALA A 373 1.58 19.69 18.58
N GLN A 374 2.85 19.96 18.25
CA GLN A 374 3.60 19.19 17.28
C GLN A 374 3.85 17.75 17.73
N ALA A 375 4.16 17.52 19.01
CA ALA A 375 4.32 16.18 19.55
C ALA A 375 3.01 15.38 19.53
N LEU A 376 1.87 16.03 19.78
CA LEU A 376 0.56 15.39 19.67
C LEU A 376 0.25 14.98 18.23
N ASP A 377 0.57 15.81 17.23
CA ASP A 377 0.38 15.49 15.81
C ASP A 377 1.25 14.29 15.35
N GLN A 378 2.44 14.14 15.91
CA GLN A 378 3.39 13.08 15.55
C GLN A 378 3.18 11.78 16.31
N GLU A 379 2.87 11.85 17.59
CA GLU A 379 2.88 10.72 18.51
C GLU A 379 1.52 10.47 19.20
N GLY A 380 0.57 11.39 19.05
CA GLY A 380 -0.75 11.28 19.66
C GLY A 380 -1.65 10.27 18.95
N TRP A 381 -2.71 9.86 19.64
CA TRP A 381 -3.75 9.05 19.04
C TRP A 381 -4.56 9.90 18.03
N GLY A 382 -4.54 9.51 16.77
CA GLY A 382 -5.16 10.27 15.69
C GLY A 382 -6.57 9.78 15.34
N ILE A 383 -7.51 10.73 15.23
CA ILE A 383 -8.87 10.49 14.73
C ILE A 383 -9.03 11.35 13.47
N LYS A 384 -9.32 10.72 12.34
CA LYS A 384 -9.57 11.43 11.07
C LYS A 384 -11.05 11.78 10.91
N ASN A 385 -11.31 12.99 10.40
CA ASN A 385 -12.65 13.37 9.98
C ASN A 385 -13.00 12.69 8.67
N ILE A 386 -13.75 11.61 8.74
CA ILE A 386 -14.14 10.83 7.56
C ILE A 386 -15.07 11.61 6.61
N ASN A 387 -15.71 12.69 7.07
CA ASN A 387 -16.55 13.54 6.26
C ASN A 387 -15.81 14.74 5.68
N PHE A 388 -14.54 14.93 6.01
CA PHE A 388 -13.75 16.08 5.51
C PHE A 388 -13.70 16.12 3.98
N SER A 389 -13.57 14.97 3.32
CA SER A 389 -13.61 14.85 1.87
C SER A 389 -14.95 15.29 1.26
N GLN A 390 -16.02 15.33 2.06
CA GLN A 390 -17.36 15.78 1.70
C GLN A 390 -17.69 17.18 2.28
N GLU A 391 -16.69 17.87 2.81
CA GLU A 391 -16.83 19.19 3.44
C GLU A 391 -17.80 19.18 4.64
N GLY A 392 -17.82 18.08 5.38
CA GLY A 392 -18.71 17.87 6.51
C GLY A 392 -18.02 17.85 7.87
N SER A 393 -18.84 18.02 8.90
CA SER A 393 -18.43 17.74 10.29
C SER A 393 -18.47 16.25 10.57
N TYR A 394 -17.65 15.79 11.49
CA TYR A 394 -17.60 14.40 11.93
C TYR A 394 -17.69 14.32 13.46
N ALA A 395 -18.54 13.44 13.95
CA ALA A 395 -18.64 13.15 15.37
C ALA A 395 -18.49 11.64 15.61
N THR A 396 -17.73 11.27 16.62
CA THR A 396 -17.52 9.89 17.00
C THR A 396 -17.31 9.76 18.50
N THR A 397 -17.41 8.54 19.03
CA THR A 397 -17.03 8.22 20.39
C THR A 397 -15.78 7.36 20.37
N ASP A 398 -14.78 7.76 21.14
CA ASP A 398 -13.57 6.98 21.36
C ASP A 398 -13.42 6.57 22.82
N TYR A 399 -12.58 5.62 23.10
CA TYR A 399 -12.31 5.15 24.46
C TYR A 399 -10.85 4.78 24.64
N GLN A 400 -10.35 5.01 25.86
CA GLN A 400 -9.03 4.55 26.29
C GLN A 400 -9.15 3.69 27.54
N HIS A 401 -8.29 2.69 27.66
CA HIS A 401 -8.24 1.73 28.75
C HIS A 401 -6.82 1.68 29.36
N ASP A 402 -6.63 0.82 30.33
CA ASP A 402 -5.35 0.63 31.06
C ASP A 402 -4.92 1.84 31.90
N LEU A 403 -5.90 2.64 32.34
CA LEU A 403 -5.68 3.73 33.30
C LEU A 403 -5.65 3.21 34.72
N ASP A 404 -4.88 3.88 35.57
CA ASP A 404 -4.84 3.54 37.01
C ASP A 404 -6.15 3.93 37.71
N PRO A 405 -6.69 3.08 38.60
CA PRO A 405 -7.84 3.42 39.43
C PRO A 405 -7.52 4.58 40.39
N ASN A 406 -8.50 5.44 40.65
CA ASN A 406 -8.36 6.67 41.43
C ASN A 406 -7.31 7.65 40.89
N GLY A 407 -6.91 7.49 39.64
CA GLY A 407 -5.99 8.41 38.98
C GLY A 407 -6.67 9.70 38.55
N SER A 408 -5.93 10.80 38.54
CA SER A 408 -6.33 12.06 37.94
C SER A 408 -5.56 12.28 36.63
N TYR A 409 -6.28 12.68 35.60
CA TYR A 409 -5.75 12.72 34.22
C TYR A 409 -6.16 13.99 33.51
N VAL A 410 -5.34 14.36 32.52
CA VAL A 410 -5.61 15.42 31.57
C VAL A 410 -5.52 14.82 30.16
N VAL A 411 -6.58 15.00 29.37
CA VAL A 411 -6.52 14.74 27.91
C VAL A 411 -6.11 16.05 27.25
N ALA A 412 -4.98 16.07 26.60
CA ALA A 412 -4.56 17.18 25.74
C ALA A 412 -4.80 16.81 24.29
N TYR A 413 -5.36 17.73 23.51
CA TYR A 413 -5.68 17.48 22.11
C TYR A 413 -5.51 18.71 21.22
N VAL A 414 -5.26 18.46 19.92
CA VAL A 414 -5.16 19.47 18.87
C VAL A 414 -5.94 19.02 17.63
N GLY A 415 -6.50 19.98 16.90
CA GLY A 415 -7.00 19.77 15.56
C GLY A 415 -5.94 20.14 14.51
N ARG A 416 -5.92 19.43 13.39
CA ARG A 416 -5.16 19.77 12.19
C ARG A 416 -6.11 20.11 11.06
N ASN A 417 -5.91 21.25 10.40
CA ASN A 417 -6.69 21.64 9.23
C ASN A 417 -6.14 21.02 7.93
N GLY A 418 -6.80 21.28 6.81
CA GLY A 418 -6.37 20.80 5.51
C GLY A 418 -5.06 21.39 4.99
N TYR A 419 -4.52 22.45 5.62
CA TYR A 419 -3.20 23.02 5.34
C TYR A 419 -2.07 22.36 6.17
N GLY A 420 -2.40 21.41 7.05
CA GLY A 420 -1.44 20.85 8.00
C GLY A 420 -1.19 21.75 9.23
N GLN A 421 -1.92 22.87 9.37
CA GLN A 421 -1.77 23.77 10.51
C GLN A 421 -2.51 23.21 11.73
N LEU A 422 -1.86 23.31 12.88
CA LEU A 422 -2.41 22.84 14.15
C LEU A 422 -3.17 23.95 14.86
N SER A 423 -4.26 23.58 15.54
CA SER A 423 -4.94 24.45 16.50
C SER A 423 -4.08 24.62 17.75
N LYS A 424 -4.49 25.56 18.62
CA LYS A 424 -3.95 25.57 19.99
C LYS A 424 -4.31 24.27 20.71
N VAL A 425 -3.43 23.84 21.61
CA VAL A 425 -3.72 22.70 22.50
C VAL A 425 -4.92 23.03 23.37
N LYS A 426 -5.89 22.13 23.39
CA LYS A 426 -7.02 22.15 24.30
C LYS A 426 -6.91 21.00 25.29
N THR A 427 -7.57 21.10 26.44
CA THR A 427 -7.49 20.10 27.50
C THR A 427 -8.85 19.81 28.11
N GLU A 428 -9.07 18.56 28.50
CA GLU A 428 -10.14 18.09 29.36
C GLU A 428 -9.56 17.30 30.54
N THR A 429 -10.15 17.46 31.73
CA THR A 429 -9.69 16.77 32.93
C THR A 429 -10.71 15.75 33.41
N PHE A 430 -10.23 14.63 33.93
CA PHE A 430 -11.08 13.61 34.51
C PHE A 430 -10.37 12.81 35.62
N SER A 431 -11.15 12.08 36.39
CA SER A 431 -10.60 11.09 37.32
C SER A 431 -11.26 9.73 37.09
N THR A 432 -10.47 8.68 37.20
CA THR A 432 -10.95 7.31 37.19
C THR A 432 -11.59 6.96 38.52
N LYS A 433 -12.49 5.97 38.51
CA LYS A 433 -13.15 5.47 39.73
C LYS A 433 -12.24 4.54 40.51
N ALA A 434 -12.57 4.36 41.79
CA ALA A 434 -11.97 3.30 42.59
C ALA A 434 -12.26 1.92 41.97
N ARG A 435 -11.27 1.03 42.00
CA ARG A 435 -11.54 -0.39 41.71
C ARG A 435 -12.41 -0.93 42.81
N VAL A 436 -13.58 -1.46 42.47
CA VAL A 436 -14.43 -2.15 43.47
C VAL A 436 -13.76 -3.48 43.76
N THR A 437 -13.03 -3.53 44.87
CA THR A 437 -12.29 -4.72 45.32
C THR A 437 -13.12 -5.65 46.16
N ASP A 438 -14.24 -5.16 46.75
CA ASP A 438 -15.10 -5.92 47.63
C ASP A 438 -16.54 -5.90 47.14
N ASN A 439 -16.92 -6.94 46.45
CA ASN A 439 -18.32 -7.33 46.35
C ASN A 439 -18.51 -8.60 47.24
N PRO A 440 -18.84 -8.44 48.51
CA PRO A 440 -18.99 -9.59 49.44
C PRO A 440 -20.11 -10.56 49.04
N GLY A 441 -20.88 -10.24 48.00
CA GLY A 441 -21.90 -11.09 47.38
C GLY A 441 -21.54 -11.62 46.00
N ALA A 442 -20.39 -11.28 45.42
CA ALA A 442 -19.99 -11.86 44.12
C ALA A 442 -19.49 -13.30 44.37
N SER A 443 -20.30 -14.26 44.03
CA SER A 443 -19.82 -15.62 43.75
C SER A 443 -18.70 -15.54 42.73
N LYS A 444 -17.66 -16.37 42.91
CA LYS A 444 -16.53 -16.45 41.98
C LYS A 444 -17.05 -16.44 40.52
N ALA A 445 -16.62 -15.47 39.71
CA ALA A 445 -16.93 -15.47 38.31
C ALA A 445 -16.29 -16.72 37.68
N THR A 446 -17.10 -17.63 37.22
CA THR A 446 -16.65 -18.82 36.50
C THR A 446 -16.82 -18.51 35.05
N ILE A 447 -15.73 -18.52 34.29
CA ILE A 447 -15.77 -18.42 32.83
C ILE A 447 -15.71 -19.84 32.28
N ASP A 448 -16.83 -20.36 31.82
CA ASP A 448 -16.88 -21.62 31.04
C ASP A 448 -16.51 -21.32 29.60
N ILE A 449 -15.27 -21.63 29.24
CA ILE A 449 -14.84 -21.56 27.86
C ILE A 449 -15.15 -22.91 27.18
N THR A 450 -16.20 -22.97 26.41
CA THR A 450 -16.45 -24.10 25.52
C THR A 450 -15.68 -23.85 24.21
N ILE A 451 -14.54 -24.51 24.03
CA ILE A 451 -13.87 -24.56 22.73
C ILE A 451 -14.63 -25.58 21.90
N SER A 452 -15.49 -25.13 20.98
CA SER A 452 -16.02 -25.99 19.94
C SER A 452 -14.87 -26.25 18.97
N ASP A 453 -14.45 -27.54 18.88
CA ASP A 453 -13.52 -28.00 17.85
C ASP A 453 -14.13 -27.64 16.47
N PRO A 454 -13.47 -26.78 15.65
CA PRO A 454 -13.90 -26.59 14.29
C PRO A 454 -13.56 -27.88 13.55
N GLY A 455 -14.55 -28.73 13.39
CA GLY A 455 -14.44 -30.05 12.79
C GLY A 455 -13.51 -30.06 11.57
N ARG A 456 -12.76 -31.16 11.51
CA ARG A 456 -11.86 -31.53 10.42
C ARG A 456 -12.48 -31.43 9.04
#